data_a4dc1b19560ae269f153b41dcbd737d0
#
_entry.id   a4dc1b19560ae269f153b41dcbd737d0
#
_cell.length_a   1.000
_cell.length_b   1.000
_cell.length_c   1.000
_cell.angle_alpha   90.00
_cell.angle_beta   90.00
_cell.angle_gamma   90.00
#
_symmetry.space_group_name_H-M   'P 1'
#
loop_
_entity.id
_entity.type
_entity.pdbx_description
1 polymer ?
#
loop_
_entity_poly.entity_id
_entity_poly.type
_entity_poly.pdbx_seq_one_letter_code
_entity_poly.pdbx_strand_id
1 'polypeptide(L)'
;ALITVTGLSMVGVIGVNRRIFTALANEGISVFMVSQASSENSTSIGVREQDVEEAVRVLNEEFKNEIADGAMFPMHAECGLATIAIVGENMKHAAGIAGKLFGTLGRSGISVIACAQGASETNISFVVKSDFLRKSLNVLHDSFFLSEYKVLNLFICGVGTVGGKLIEQIKNQYKELKERNKLKLNVVGIASSHNAIFDRDGLDLDNYREALKASEPSTNEALKEKILNMNIFNSVFVDCTASKDVASLYQSLLEHNVSI
;
A
#
# COMPACT_ATOMS: atom_id res chain seq x y z
N ALA A 1 3.81 -3.04 -15.43
CA ALA A 1 2.48 -3.56 -15.74
C ALA A 1 2.42 -5.07 -15.56
N LEU A 2 1.22 -5.62 -15.43
CA LEU A 2 0.94 -7.04 -15.28
C LEU A 2 0.02 -7.47 -16.43
N ILE A 3 0.42 -8.50 -17.18
CA ILE A 3 -0.41 -9.11 -18.23
C ILE A 3 -0.85 -10.48 -17.71
N THR A 4 -2.14 -10.78 -17.81
CA THR A 4 -2.67 -12.08 -17.40
C THR A 4 -3.15 -12.86 -18.63
N VAL A 5 -2.55 -14.04 -18.83
CA VAL A 5 -2.94 -15.01 -19.83
C VAL A 5 -3.87 -16.01 -19.14
N THR A 6 -5.12 -16.08 -19.58
CA THR A 6 -6.16 -16.92 -18.96
C THR A 6 -6.92 -17.73 -20.00
N GLY A 7 -7.11 -19.01 -19.74
CA GLY A 7 -7.91 -19.87 -20.59
C GLY A 7 -8.14 -21.26 -19.99
N LEU A 8 -9.32 -21.82 -20.26
CA LEU A 8 -9.67 -23.19 -19.85
C LEU A 8 -8.79 -24.23 -20.54
N SER A 9 -8.34 -23.96 -21.77
CA SER A 9 -7.46 -24.83 -22.55
C SER A 9 -5.99 -24.81 -22.09
N MET A 10 -5.66 -24.06 -21.06
CA MET A 10 -4.29 -24.05 -20.49
C MET A 10 -4.05 -25.23 -19.55
N VAL A 11 -5.10 -25.75 -18.93
CA VAL A 11 -5.00 -26.81 -17.89
C VAL A 11 -4.52 -28.12 -18.52
N GLY A 12 -3.38 -28.64 -18.04
CA GLY A 12 -2.78 -29.87 -18.52
C GLY A 12 -2.19 -29.82 -19.94
N VAL A 13 -2.15 -28.64 -20.58
CA VAL A 13 -1.60 -28.49 -21.94
C VAL A 13 -0.10 -28.20 -21.88
N ILE A 14 0.65 -29.07 -22.50
CA ILE A 14 2.12 -28.97 -22.55
C ILE A 14 2.53 -27.82 -23.47
N GLY A 15 3.42 -26.95 -22.97
CA GLY A 15 4.12 -25.95 -23.78
C GLY A 15 3.48 -24.57 -23.85
N VAL A 16 2.37 -24.31 -23.15
CA VAL A 16 1.76 -22.97 -23.11
C VAL A 16 2.76 -21.92 -22.64
N ASN A 17 3.46 -22.14 -21.53
CA ASN A 17 4.47 -21.22 -21.02
C ASN A 17 5.62 -21.04 -22.01
N ARG A 18 6.05 -22.10 -22.72
CA ARG A 18 7.06 -21.96 -23.77
C ARG A 18 6.59 -20.99 -24.85
N ARG A 19 5.36 -21.10 -25.33
CA ARG A 19 4.79 -20.20 -26.35
C ARG A 19 4.76 -18.77 -25.85
N ILE A 20 4.27 -18.52 -24.63
CA ILE A 20 4.23 -17.19 -24.00
C ILE A 20 5.64 -16.56 -24.01
N PHE A 21 6.62 -17.25 -23.42
CA PHE A 21 7.97 -16.69 -23.28
C PHE A 21 8.71 -16.59 -24.63
N THR A 22 8.47 -17.51 -25.58
CA THR A 22 9.07 -17.42 -26.91
C THR A 22 8.53 -16.22 -27.67
N ALA A 23 7.22 -15.99 -27.65
CA ALA A 23 6.60 -14.85 -28.30
C ALA A 23 7.16 -13.52 -27.79
N LEU A 24 7.26 -13.35 -26.48
CA LEU A 24 7.82 -12.15 -25.86
C LEU A 24 9.33 -11.99 -26.14
N ALA A 25 10.08 -13.09 -26.06
CA ALA A 25 11.54 -13.06 -26.29
C ALA A 25 11.91 -12.69 -27.73
N ASN A 26 11.11 -13.12 -28.72
CA ASN A 26 11.33 -12.78 -30.13
C ASN A 26 11.24 -11.26 -30.39
N GLU A 27 10.43 -10.55 -29.60
CA GLU A 27 10.30 -9.09 -29.65
C GLU A 27 11.22 -8.36 -28.64
N GLY A 28 12.13 -9.09 -27.99
CA GLY A 28 13.07 -8.52 -27.02
C GLY A 28 12.43 -8.03 -25.72
N ILE A 29 11.22 -8.49 -25.41
CA ILE A 29 10.48 -8.08 -24.21
C ILE A 29 10.94 -8.89 -23.00
N SER A 30 11.44 -8.19 -21.98
CA SER A 30 11.91 -8.79 -20.74
C SER A 30 10.76 -9.00 -19.74
N VAL A 31 10.62 -10.24 -19.26
CA VAL A 31 9.71 -10.61 -18.18
C VAL A 31 10.49 -10.62 -16.85
N PHE A 32 10.07 -9.78 -15.89
CA PHE A 32 10.75 -9.67 -14.60
C PHE A 32 10.02 -10.38 -13.45
N MET A 33 8.76 -10.79 -13.67
CA MET A 33 7.95 -11.50 -12.69
C MET A 33 7.02 -12.49 -13.39
N VAL A 34 6.88 -13.67 -12.81
CA VAL A 34 5.91 -14.69 -13.23
C VAL A 34 5.17 -15.20 -12.02
N SER A 35 3.85 -15.25 -12.08
CA SER A 35 3.00 -15.83 -11.05
C SER A 35 1.98 -16.73 -11.72
N GLN A 36 1.99 -17.99 -11.35
CA GLN A 36 1.06 -19.00 -11.87
C GLN A 36 0.47 -19.78 -10.68
N ALA A 37 -0.86 -19.85 -10.62
CA ALA A 37 -1.54 -20.66 -9.64
C ALA A 37 -1.51 -22.16 -10.06
N SER A 38 -1.65 -23.06 -9.10
CA SER A 38 -1.70 -24.50 -9.33
C SER A 38 -2.92 -24.97 -10.15
N SER A 39 -3.90 -24.09 -10.35
CA SER A 39 -5.04 -24.31 -11.24
C SER A 39 -4.65 -24.36 -12.73
N GLU A 40 -3.44 -23.90 -13.07
CA GLU A 40 -2.89 -23.85 -14.43
C GLU A 40 -3.73 -23.07 -15.47
N ASN A 41 -4.85 -22.51 -15.08
CA ASN A 41 -5.76 -21.77 -15.98
C ASN A 41 -5.40 -20.30 -16.17
N SER A 42 -4.41 -19.81 -15.42
CA SER A 42 -4.00 -18.41 -15.47
C SER A 42 -2.51 -18.26 -15.16
N THR A 43 -1.82 -17.49 -15.98
CA THR A 43 -0.41 -17.08 -15.77
C THR A 43 -0.32 -15.57 -15.87
N SER A 44 0.16 -14.93 -14.80
CA SER A 44 0.40 -13.48 -14.77
C SER A 44 1.88 -13.20 -14.95
N ILE A 45 2.22 -12.29 -15.85
CA ILE A 45 3.60 -11.90 -16.20
C ILE A 45 3.79 -10.40 -16.04
N GLY A 46 4.88 -10.03 -15.38
CA GLY A 46 5.29 -8.63 -15.19
C GLY A 46 6.22 -8.18 -16.32
N VAL A 47 5.83 -7.12 -17.01
CA VAL A 47 6.63 -6.45 -18.05
C VAL A 47 6.77 -4.96 -17.74
N ARG A 48 7.76 -4.29 -18.34
CA ARG A 48 7.90 -2.84 -18.20
C ARG A 48 6.72 -2.14 -18.86
N GLU A 49 6.34 -1.00 -18.35
CA GLU A 49 5.17 -0.26 -18.83
C GLU A 49 5.32 0.18 -20.29
N GLN A 50 6.53 0.51 -20.71
CA GLN A 50 6.85 0.84 -22.09
C GLN A 50 6.69 -0.30 -23.10
N ASP A 51 6.75 -1.56 -22.65
CA ASP A 51 6.69 -2.76 -23.48
C ASP A 51 5.27 -3.37 -23.54
N VAL A 52 4.32 -2.79 -22.82
CA VAL A 52 2.95 -3.36 -22.60
C VAL A 52 2.18 -3.53 -23.88
N GLU A 53 2.10 -2.49 -24.70
CA GLU A 53 1.30 -2.52 -25.93
C GLU A 53 1.77 -3.62 -26.87
N GLU A 54 3.08 -3.71 -27.05
CA GLU A 54 3.70 -4.71 -27.90
C GLU A 54 3.54 -6.12 -27.31
N ALA A 55 3.73 -6.28 -26.00
CA ALA A 55 3.56 -7.56 -25.33
C ALA A 55 2.13 -8.10 -25.48
N VAL A 56 1.13 -7.24 -25.28
CA VAL A 56 -0.29 -7.61 -25.44
C VAL A 56 -0.58 -7.97 -26.89
N ARG A 57 -0.08 -7.20 -27.86
CA ARG A 57 -0.25 -7.47 -29.28
C ARG A 57 0.31 -8.84 -29.67
N VAL A 58 1.56 -9.10 -29.31
CA VAL A 58 2.28 -10.33 -29.65
C VAL A 58 1.60 -11.57 -29.02
N LEU A 59 1.18 -11.47 -27.77
CA LEU A 59 0.50 -12.57 -27.11
C LEU A 59 -0.88 -12.84 -27.70
N ASN A 60 -1.65 -11.82 -28.06
CA ASN A 60 -2.94 -12.01 -28.73
C ASN A 60 -2.77 -12.61 -30.15
N GLU A 61 -1.71 -12.26 -30.87
CA GLU A 61 -1.40 -12.88 -32.18
C GLU A 61 -0.97 -14.34 -32.02
N GLU A 62 -0.10 -14.64 -31.04
CA GLU A 62 0.35 -16.02 -30.75
C GLU A 62 -0.80 -16.97 -30.44
N PHE A 63 -1.80 -16.50 -29.67
CA PHE A 63 -2.93 -17.30 -29.24
C PHE A 63 -4.24 -16.99 -29.96
N LYS A 64 -4.18 -16.38 -31.15
CA LYS A 64 -5.36 -15.93 -31.90
C LYS A 64 -6.37 -17.04 -32.21
N ASN A 65 -5.90 -18.26 -32.47
CA ASN A 65 -6.78 -19.39 -32.77
C ASN A 65 -7.54 -19.82 -31.53
N GLU A 66 -6.85 -19.96 -30.40
CA GLU A 66 -7.46 -20.34 -29.12
C GLU A 66 -8.40 -19.25 -28.60
N ILE A 67 -8.14 -17.99 -28.92
CA ILE A 67 -9.03 -16.88 -28.59
C ILE A 67 -10.30 -16.95 -29.49
N ALA A 68 -10.11 -17.18 -30.79
CA ALA A 68 -11.23 -17.29 -31.73
C ALA A 68 -12.16 -18.46 -31.40
N ASP A 69 -11.59 -19.57 -30.93
CA ASP A 69 -12.34 -20.79 -30.53
C ASP A 69 -12.93 -20.65 -29.12
N GLY A 70 -12.71 -19.52 -28.42
CA GLY A 70 -13.21 -19.31 -27.04
C GLY A 70 -12.48 -20.13 -25.96
N ALA A 71 -11.36 -20.76 -26.31
CA ALA A 71 -10.54 -21.58 -25.42
C ALA A 71 -9.64 -20.74 -24.51
N MET A 72 -9.28 -19.53 -24.96
CA MET A 72 -8.55 -18.51 -24.19
C MET A 72 -9.24 -17.16 -24.29
N PHE A 73 -9.03 -16.33 -23.28
CA PHE A 73 -9.51 -14.94 -23.28
C PHE A 73 -8.47 -14.01 -23.93
N PRO A 74 -8.92 -12.94 -24.62
CA PRO A 74 -8.00 -11.91 -25.09
C PRO A 74 -7.15 -11.37 -23.93
N MET A 75 -5.84 -11.25 -24.16
CA MET A 75 -4.91 -10.69 -23.17
C MET A 75 -5.09 -9.19 -23.07
N HIS A 76 -5.06 -8.71 -21.85
CA HIS A 76 -5.03 -7.30 -21.52
C HIS A 76 -4.04 -7.06 -20.38
N ALA A 77 -3.59 -5.82 -20.25
CA ALA A 77 -2.65 -5.44 -19.21
C ALA A 77 -3.31 -4.58 -18.15
N GLU A 78 -2.91 -4.79 -16.89
CA GLU A 78 -3.18 -3.88 -15.79
C GLU A 78 -1.95 -2.99 -15.58
N CYS A 79 -2.12 -1.67 -15.78
CA CYS A 79 -1.09 -0.65 -15.61
C CYS A 79 -1.23 0.08 -14.25
N GLY A 80 -0.30 1.01 -13.96
CA GLY A 80 -0.31 1.74 -12.70
C GLY A 80 0.03 0.87 -11.48
N LEU A 81 0.89 -0.11 -11.67
CA LEU A 81 1.31 -1.08 -10.67
C LEU A 81 2.76 -0.87 -10.25
N ALA A 82 3.07 -1.23 -9.01
CA ALA A 82 4.42 -1.26 -8.47
C ALA A 82 4.76 -2.65 -7.94
N THR A 83 5.94 -3.15 -8.29
CA THR A 83 6.49 -4.39 -7.76
C THR A 83 7.44 -4.07 -6.61
N ILE A 84 7.23 -4.71 -5.47
CA ILE A 84 8.04 -4.58 -4.26
C ILE A 84 8.57 -5.96 -3.90
N ALA A 85 9.81 -6.01 -3.41
CA ALA A 85 10.40 -7.24 -2.92
C ALA A 85 10.94 -7.05 -1.49
N ILE A 86 10.68 -8.04 -0.62
CA ILE A 86 11.42 -8.22 0.62
C ILE A 86 12.56 -9.18 0.34
N VAL A 87 13.78 -8.78 0.71
CA VAL A 87 14.99 -9.57 0.49
C VAL A 87 15.65 -9.86 1.83
N GLY A 88 16.06 -11.11 2.05
CA GLY A 88 16.75 -11.51 3.27
C GLY A 88 17.40 -12.90 3.15
N GLU A 89 18.64 -13.05 3.66
CA GLU A 89 19.43 -14.29 3.54
C GLU A 89 18.76 -15.50 4.20
N ASN A 90 18.05 -15.32 5.30
CA ASN A 90 17.46 -16.40 6.09
C ASN A 90 15.95 -16.63 5.83
N MET A 91 15.39 -16.03 4.82
CA MET A 91 13.93 -16.07 4.58
C MET A 91 13.40 -17.48 4.36
N LYS A 92 14.18 -18.34 3.72
CA LYS A 92 13.83 -19.74 3.45
C LYS A 92 13.57 -20.57 4.71
N HIS A 93 14.28 -20.27 5.79
CA HIS A 93 14.24 -21.04 7.06
C HIS A 93 13.48 -20.32 8.18
N ALA A 94 13.08 -19.05 7.95
CA ALA A 94 12.36 -18.25 8.94
C ALA A 94 10.85 -18.42 8.76
N ALA A 95 10.24 -19.24 9.61
CA ALA A 95 8.79 -19.41 9.62
C ALA A 95 8.08 -18.07 9.91
N GLY A 96 6.95 -17.84 9.23
CA GLY A 96 6.10 -16.68 9.49
C GLY A 96 6.43 -15.39 8.71
N ILE A 97 7.52 -15.35 7.93
CA ILE A 97 7.88 -14.15 7.14
C ILE A 97 6.76 -13.75 6.18
N ALA A 98 6.24 -14.70 5.40
CA ALA A 98 5.11 -14.43 4.50
C ALA A 98 3.84 -14.00 5.26
N GLY A 99 3.55 -14.64 6.40
CA GLY A 99 2.42 -14.26 7.26
C GLY A 99 2.57 -12.83 7.80
N LYS A 100 3.79 -12.46 8.24
CA LYS A 100 4.10 -11.10 8.69
C LYS A 100 3.95 -10.07 7.57
N LEU A 101 4.46 -10.39 6.36
CA LEU A 101 4.34 -9.57 5.17
C LEU A 101 2.89 -9.28 4.82
N PHE A 102 2.12 -10.32 4.49
CA PHE A 102 0.75 -10.16 4.05
C PHE A 102 -0.18 -9.63 5.15
N GLY A 103 0.06 -10.03 6.40
CA GLY A 103 -0.66 -9.51 7.55
C GLY A 103 -0.41 -8.01 7.79
N THR A 104 0.81 -7.52 7.57
CA THR A 104 1.14 -6.10 7.68
C THR A 104 0.46 -5.28 6.59
N LEU A 105 0.52 -5.73 5.34
CA LEU A 105 -0.14 -5.08 4.22
C LEU A 105 -1.67 -5.05 4.40
N GLY A 106 -2.27 -6.20 4.75
CA GLY A 106 -3.71 -6.31 4.95
C GLY A 106 -4.26 -5.42 6.07
N ARG A 107 -3.59 -5.38 7.24
CA ARG A 107 -3.96 -4.45 8.33
C ARG A 107 -3.83 -2.98 7.97
N SER A 108 -3.01 -2.68 6.96
CA SER A 108 -2.83 -1.30 6.45
C SER A 108 -3.76 -0.99 5.27
N GLY A 109 -4.69 -1.89 4.94
CA GLY A 109 -5.63 -1.73 3.83
C GLY A 109 -4.98 -1.79 2.46
N ILE A 110 -3.86 -2.51 2.34
CA ILE A 110 -3.13 -2.65 1.07
C ILE A 110 -3.44 -4.03 0.49
N SER A 111 -4.07 -4.05 -0.69
CA SER A 111 -4.33 -5.28 -1.43
C SER A 111 -3.12 -5.68 -2.26
N VAL A 112 -2.75 -6.95 -2.19
CA VAL A 112 -1.73 -7.55 -3.05
C VAL A 112 -2.41 -8.13 -4.29
N ILE A 113 -1.97 -7.71 -5.47
CA ILE A 113 -2.54 -8.12 -6.76
C ILE A 113 -1.94 -9.44 -7.23
N ALA A 114 -0.62 -9.58 -7.11
CA ALA A 114 0.11 -10.79 -7.44
C ALA A 114 1.30 -10.96 -6.52
N CYS A 115 1.78 -12.19 -6.33
CA CYS A 115 3.01 -12.47 -5.61
C CYS A 115 3.77 -13.63 -6.24
N ALA A 116 5.10 -13.65 -6.04
CA ALA A 116 5.99 -14.71 -6.49
C ALA A 116 7.09 -14.93 -5.44
N GLN A 117 7.35 -16.20 -5.15
CA GLN A 117 8.44 -16.65 -4.30
C GLN A 117 8.93 -18.00 -4.80
N GLY A 118 10.18 -18.10 -5.22
CA GLY A 118 10.82 -19.38 -5.59
C GLY A 118 11.26 -20.16 -4.35
N ALA A 119 11.35 -21.49 -4.47
CA ALA A 119 11.74 -22.37 -3.37
C ALA A 119 13.19 -22.15 -2.88
N SER A 120 14.06 -21.64 -3.73
CA SER A 120 15.46 -21.30 -3.42
C SER A 120 15.70 -19.81 -3.20
N GLU A 121 14.66 -18.98 -3.39
CA GLU A 121 14.80 -17.55 -3.36
C GLU A 121 14.94 -16.97 -1.96
N THR A 122 15.73 -15.92 -1.88
CA THR A 122 15.91 -15.11 -0.68
C THR A 122 15.00 -13.88 -0.70
N ASN A 123 13.97 -13.88 -1.57
CA ASN A 123 13.02 -12.79 -1.68
C ASN A 123 11.56 -13.26 -1.80
N ILE A 124 10.65 -12.37 -1.42
CA ILE A 124 9.22 -12.46 -1.76
C ILE A 124 8.89 -11.20 -2.54
N SER A 125 8.54 -11.36 -3.81
CA SER A 125 8.10 -10.27 -4.67
C SER A 125 6.58 -10.20 -4.70
N PHE A 126 6.01 -9.01 -4.67
CA PHE A 126 4.57 -8.81 -4.74
C PHE A 126 4.24 -7.50 -5.46
N VAL A 127 3.02 -7.43 -5.99
CA VAL A 127 2.53 -6.32 -6.79
C VAL A 127 1.39 -5.63 -6.07
N VAL A 128 1.44 -4.31 -6.03
CA VAL A 128 0.40 -3.43 -5.49
C VAL A 128 0.08 -2.31 -6.49
N LYS A 129 -1.02 -1.57 -6.31
CA LYS A 129 -1.23 -0.33 -7.06
C LYS A 129 -0.15 0.69 -6.73
N SER A 130 0.30 1.46 -7.71
CA SER A 130 1.37 2.45 -7.56
C SER A 130 1.09 3.47 -6.45
N ASP A 131 -0.18 3.83 -6.25
CA ASP A 131 -0.61 4.75 -5.19
C ASP A 131 -0.25 4.26 -3.78
N PHE A 132 -0.16 2.93 -3.61
CA PHE A 132 0.21 2.31 -2.34
C PHE A 132 1.70 2.03 -2.20
N LEU A 133 2.53 2.33 -3.20
CA LEU A 133 3.97 2.01 -3.16
C LEU A 133 4.65 2.57 -1.90
N ARG A 134 4.52 3.87 -1.67
CA ARG A 134 5.16 4.54 -0.52
C ARG A 134 4.63 4.03 0.82
N LYS A 135 3.32 3.83 0.91
CA LYS A 135 2.68 3.28 2.11
C LYS A 135 3.18 1.85 2.39
N SER A 136 3.24 1.01 1.36
CA SER A 136 3.74 -0.37 1.46
C SER A 136 5.17 -0.42 1.97
N LEU A 137 6.07 0.38 1.39
CA LEU A 137 7.46 0.46 1.82
C LEU A 137 7.57 0.87 3.30
N ASN A 138 6.84 1.89 3.72
CA ASN A 138 6.89 2.37 5.10
C ASN A 138 6.37 1.32 6.10
N VAL A 139 5.19 0.73 5.87
CA VAL A 139 4.61 -0.24 6.82
C VAL A 139 5.46 -1.51 6.91
N LEU A 140 6.07 -1.94 5.81
CA LEU A 140 6.96 -3.09 5.80
C LEU A 140 8.28 -2.78 6.48
N HIS A 141 8.88 -1.62 6.19
CA HIS A 141 10.09 -1.19 6.86
C HIS A 141 9.89 -1.14 8.37
N ASP A 142 8.85 -0.51 8.83
CA ASP A 142 8.52 -0.45 10.26
C ASP A 142 8.29 -1.84 10.86
N SER A 143 7.55 -2.69 10.16
CA SER A 143 7.25 -4.03 10.64
C SER A 143 8.50 -4.91 10.74
N PHE A 144 9.41 -4.84 9.78
CA PHE A 144 10.56 -5.75 9.70
C PHE A 144 11.82 -5.22 10.37
N PHE A 145 12.02 -3.90 10.39
CA PHE A 145 13.28 -3.29 10.84
C PHE A 145 13.15 -2.40 12.08
N LEU A 146 11.97 -1.79 12.31
CA LEU A 146 11.76 -0.89 13.45
C LEU A 146 10.86 -1.49 14.54
N SER A 147 10.65 -2.78 14.56
CA SER A 147 9.65 -3.50 15.34
C SER A 147 9.79 -3.43 16.88
N GLU A 148 10.67 -2.60 17.43
CA GLU A 148 10.67 -2.34 18.87
C GLU A 148 9.51 -1.45 19.31
N TYR A 149 8.94 -0.63 18.41
CA TYR A 149 7.90 0.34 18.74
C TYR A 149 6.68 0.23 17.82
N LYS A 150 5.49 0.25 18.41
CA LYS A 150 4.24 0.47 17.67
C LYS A 150 4.10 1.98 17.43
N VAL A 151 4.13 2.41 16.17
CA VAL A 151 3.92 3.82 15.81
C VAL A 151 2.44 4.07 15.50
N LEU A 152 1.84 5.08 16.13
CA LEU A 152 0.52 5.62 15.75
C LEU A 152 0.70 7.05 15.26
N ASN A 153 0.14 7.34 14.10
CA ASN A 153 0.16 8.67 13.48
C ASN A 153 -1.18 9.36 13.74
N LEU A 154 -1.15 10.43 14.51
CA LEU A 154 -2.34 11.09 15.02
C LEU A 154 -2.67 12.35 14.20
N PHE A 155 -3.92 12.44 13.77
CA PHE A 155 -4.54 13.66 13.25
C PHE A 155 -5.52 14.17 14.30
N ILE A 156 -5.19 15.25 14.99
CA ILE A 156 -6.00 15.79 16.10
C ILE A 156 -6.85 16.93 15.58
N CYS A 157 -8.16 16.77 15.59
CA CYS A 157 -9.13 17.79 15.21
C CYS A 157 -9.75 18.40 16.46
N GLY A 158 -9.62 19.73 16.60
CA GLY A 158 -10.05 20.47 17.77
C GLY A 158 -8.93 20.68 18.79
N VAL A 159 -8.52 21.95 18.97
CA VAL A 159 -7.43 22.36 19.88
C VAL A 159 -7.94 23.20 21.06
N GLY A 160 -9.20 23.03 21.40
CA GLY A 160 -9.82 23.62 22.59
C GLY A 160 -9.32 22.98 23.87
N THR A 161 -10.16 23.00 24.91
CA THR A 161 -9.78 22.46 26.24
C THR A 161 -9.38 20.99 26.18
N VAL A 162 -10.17 20.14 25.48
CA VAL A 162 -9.92 18.69 25.42
C VAL A 162 -8.70 18.40 24.55
N GLY A 163 -8.69 18.84 23.30
CA GLY A 163 -7.57 18.54 22.37
C GLY A 163 -6.27 19.19 22.80
N GLY A 164 -6.30 20.41 23.36
CA GLY A 164 -5.11 21.04 23.92
C GLY A 164 -4.53 20.25 25.08
N LYS A 165 -5.37 19.69 25.96
CA LYS A 165 -4.91 18.82 27.06
C LYS A 165 -4.39 17.47 26.56
N LEU A 166 -5.01 16.90 25.54
CA LEU A 166 -4.51 15.68 24.90
C LEU A 166 -3.09 15.89 24.33
N ILE A 167 -2.87 16.97 23.61
CA ILE A 167 -1.53 17.31 23.05
C ILE A 167 -0.50 17.47 24.18
N GLU A 168 -0.87 18.15 25.27
CA GLU A 168 -0.02 18.30 26.45
C GLU A 168 0.33 16.94 27.08
N GLN A 169 -0.65 16.05 27.22
CA GLN A 169 -0.43 14.69 27.74
C GLN A 169 0.47 13.86 26.82
N ILE A 170 0.27 13.91 25.51
CA ILE A 170 1.14 13.23 24.54
C ILE A 170 2.58 13.69 24.72
N LYS A 171 2.82 15.01 24.83
CA LYS A 171 4.13 15.60 25.07
C LYS A 171 4.78 15.08 26.35
N ASN A 172 4.04 15.16 27.46
CA ASN A 172 4.54 14.82 28.78
C ASN A 172 4.82 13.32 28.94
N GLN A 173 4.01 12.47 28.29
CA GLN A 173 4.12 11.01 28.41
C GLN A 173 4.92 10.36 27.27
N TYR A 174 5.43 11.13 26.31
CA TYR A 174 6.11 10.60 25.12
C TYR A 174 7.24 9.62 25.46
N LYS A 175 8.10 9.97 26.42
CA LYS A 175 9.22 9.12 26.83
C LYS A 175 8.74 7.82 27.49
N GLU A 176 7.78 7.91 28.39
CA GLU A 176 7.25 6.76 29.11
C GLU A 176 6.55 5.79 28.16
N LEU A 177 5.70 6.31 27.27
CA LEU A 177 5.01 5.49 26.26
C LEU A 177 6.00 4.80 25.33
N LYS A 178 7.05 5.51 24.90
CA LYS A 178 8.09 4.95 24.04
C LYS A 178 8.91 3.89 24.75
N GLU A 179 9.41 4.13 25.94
CA GLU A 179 10.34 3.24 26.64
C GLU A 179 9.64 2.04 27.29
N ARG A 180 8.53 2.26 28.01
CA ARG A 180 7.81 1.22 28.73
C ARG A 180 6.81 0.46 27.87
N ASN A 181 6.03 1.18 27.06
CA ASN A 181 4.94 0.57 26.30
C ASN A 181 5.33 0.24 24.86
N LYS A 182 6.56 0.57 24.45
CA LYS A 182 7.01 0.42 23.06
C LYS A 182 6.03 1.08 22.06
N LEU A 183 5.44 2.21 22.47
CA LEU A 183 4.45 2.98 21.71
C LEU A 183 5.00 4.37 21.40
N LYS A 184 5.13 4.69 20.12
CA LYS A 184 5.49 6.02 19.63
C LYS A 184 4.22 6.69 19.09
N LEU A 185 3.80 7.79 19.73
CA LEU A 185 2.75 8.66 19.21
C LEU A 185 3.39 9.76 18.37
N ASN A 186 3.01 9.84 17.11
CA ASN A 186 3.50 10.83 16.15
C ASN A 186 2.33 11.71 15.73
N VAL A 187 2.31 12.98 16.11
CA VAL A 187 1.25 13.91 15.73
C VAL A 187 1.59 14.50 14.37
N VAL A 188 0.90 14.04 13.32
CA VAL A 188 1.16 14.41 11.93
C VAL A 188 0.17 15.43 11.35
N GLY A 189 -0.90 15.71 12.08
CA GLY A 189 -1.87 16.74 11.73
C GLY A 189 -2.55 17.33 12.96
N ILE A 190 -2.74 18.63 12.96
CA ILE A 190 -3.51 19.36 13.96
C ILE A 190 -4.44 20.32 13.24
N ALA A 191 -5.73 20.26 13.55
CA ALA A 191 -6.75 21.14 12.99
C ALA A 191 -7.55 21.87 14.05
N SER A 192 -7.86 23.12 13.80
CA SER A 192 -8.85 23.93 14.51
C SER A 192 -10.13 24.08 13.70
N SER A 193 -11.06 24.93 14.12
CA SER A 193 -12.28 25.25 13.34
C SER A 193 -12.00 25.97 12.01
N HIS A 194 -10.81 26.56 11.84
CA HIS A 194 -10.51 27.41 10.69
C HIS A 194 -9.19 27.09 10.01
N ASN A 195 -8.27 26.47 10.70
CA ASN A 195 -6.89 26.26 10.24
C ASN A 195 -6.45 24.84 10.47
N ALA A 196 -5.52 24.34 9.65
CA ALA A 196 -4.89 23.03 9.85
C ALA A 196 -3.42 23.07 9.45
N ILE A 197 -2.60 22.32 10.18
CA ILE A 197 -1.18 22.12 9.90
C ILE A 197 -0.86 20.64 9.83
N PHE A 198 0.09 20.29 8.97
CA PHE A 198 0.47 18.90 8.72
C PHE A 198 1.97 18.78 8.54
N ASP A 199 2.53 17.74 9.13
CA ASP A 199 3.91 17.33 8.89
C ASP A 199 3.96 15.80 8.93
N ARG A 200 4.49 15.19 7.88
CA ARG A 200 4.55 13.73 7.76
C ARG A 200 5.50 13.09 8.78
N ASP A 201 6.53 13.80 9.15
CA ASP A 201 7.57 13.33 10.06
C ASP A 201 7.25 13.63 11.53
N GLY A 202 6.22 14.46 11.76
CA GLY A 202 5.68 14.83 13.06
C GLY A 202 5.81 16.32 13.36
N LEU A 203 4.72 16.89 13.86
CA LEU A 203 4.64 18.31 14.21
C LEU A 203 5.40 18.63 15.50
N ASP A 204 6.02 19.82 15.55
CA ASP A 204 6.54 20.40 16.78
C ASP A 204 5.38 20.80 17.71
N LEU A 205 5.22 20.05 18.80
CA LEU A 205 4.15 20.25 19.77
C LEU A 205 4.42 21.41 20.74
N ASP A 206 5.61 22.02 20.70
CA ASP A 206 5.91 23.21 21.50
C ASP A 206 5.31 24.47 20.86
N ASN A 207 5.41 24.57 19.55
CA ASN A 207 5.05 25.77 18.79
C ASN A 207 3.80 25.60 17.91
N TYR A 208 3.05 24.48 18.05
CA TYR A 208 1.92 24.17 17.16
C TYR A 208 0.84 25.26 17.12
N ARG A 209 0.60 25.98 18.23
CA ARG A 209 -0.42 27.03 18.31
C ARG A 209 -0.09 28.23 17.44
N GLU A 210 1.18 28.61 17.39
CA GLU A 210 1.67 29.72 16.55
C GLU A 210 1.66 29.30 15.08
N ALA A 211 2.16 28.10 14.79
CA ALA A 211 2.10 27.51 13.45
C ALA A 211 0.67 27.40 12.92
N LEU A 212 -0.28 26.97 13.76
CA LEU A 212 -1.69 26.87 13.39
C LEU A 212 -2.32 28.25 13.10
N LYS A 213 -1.97 29.30 13.87
CA LYS A 213 -2.45 30.66 13.61
C LYS A 213 -1.88 31.26 12.33
N ALA A 214 -0.65 30.88 11.98
CA ALA A 214 0.03 31.36 10.77
C ALA A 214 -0.34 30.58 9.51
N SER A 215 -1.04 29.44 9.63
CA SER A 215 -1.43 28.61 8.50
C SER A 215 -2.66 29.16 7.76
N GLU A 216 -2.82 28.72 6.50
CA GLU A 216 -3.98 29.07 5.69
C GLU A 216 -5.27 28.47 6.25
N PRO A 217 -6.43 29.14 6.00
CA PRO A 217 -7.74 28.60 6.36
C PRO A 217 -7.99 27.22 5.72
N SER A 218 -8.55 26.31 6.50
CA SER A 218 -8.88 24.95 6.06
C SER A 218 -10.35 24.63 6.35
N THR A 219 -10.97 23.91 5.42
CA THR A 219 -12.32 23.36 5.58
C THR A 219 -12.27 21.89 5.99
N ASN A 220 -13.39 21.33 6.43
CA ASN A 220 -13.46 19.90 6.73
C ASN A 220 -13.16 19.04 5.50
N GLU A 221 -13.59 19.42 4.30
CA GLU A 221 -13.27 18.70 3.06
C GLU A 221 -11.78 18.76 2.75
N ALA A 222 -11.15 19.92 2.85
CA ALA A 222 -9.70 20.07 2.66
C ALA A 222 -8.90 19.28 3.70
N LEU A 223 -9.36 19.24 4.95
CA LEU A 223 -8.80 18.41 6.02
C LEU A 223 -8.85 16.92 5.66
N LYS A 224 -10.02 16.42 5.24
CA LYS A 224 -10.22 15.04 4.81
C LYS A 224 -9.30 14.68 3.64
N GLU A 225 -9.35 15.47 2.57
CA GLU A 225 -8.51 15.23 1.39
C GLU A 225 -7.01 15.21 1.74
N LYS A 226 -6.57 16.11 2.61
CA LYS A 226 -5.18 16.14 3.04
C LYS A 226 -4.79 14.89 3.81
N ILE A 227 -5.62 14.42 4.74
CA ILE A 227 -5.39 13.19 5.51
C ILE A 227 -5.29 11.98 4.56
N LEU A 228 -6.23 11.86 3.62
CA LEU A 228 -6.25 10.76 2.66
C LEU A 228 -5.03 10.80 1.72
N ASN A 229 -4.69 11.99 1.19
CA ASN A 229 -3.54 12.17 0.29
C ASN A 229 -2.19 11.95 1.00
N MET A 230 -2.09 12.23 2.29
CA MET A 230 -0.91 11.87 3.07
C MET A 230 -0.69 10.36 3.12
N ASN A 231 -1.73 9.57 3.08
CA ASN A 231 -1.70 8.11 3.00
C ASN A 231 -0.66 7.48 3.95
N ILE A 232 -0.77 7.81 5.24
CA ILE A 232 0.15 7.34 6.29
C ILE A 232 -0.44 6.09 6.94
N PHE A 233 0.41 5.10 7.23
CA PHE A 233 -0.01 3.88 7.92
C PHE A 233 -0.30 4.14 9.42
N ASN A 234 -1.06 3.24 10.07
CA ASN A 234 -1.46 3.36 11.47
C ASN A 234 -1.98 4.77 11.82
N SER A 235 -2.76 5.34 10.92
CA SER A 235 -3.38 6.65 11.11
C SER A 235 -4.57 6.57 12.04
N VAL A 236 -4.66 7.51 12.97
CA VAL A 236 -5.77 7.69 13.89
C VAL A 236 -6.24 9.13 13.82
N PHE A 237 -7.49 9.33 13.46
CA PHE A 237 -8.15 10.63 13.53
C PHE A 237 -8.80 10.78 14.91
N VAL A 238 -8.39 11.80 15.64
CA VAL A 238 -8.86 12.05 17.00
C VAL A 238 -9.74 13.29 16.98
N ASP A 239 -11.06 13.11 17.11
CA ASP A 239 -12.01 14.20 17.18
C ASP A 239 -12.16 14.70 18.62
N CYS A 240 -11.67 15.92 18.86
CA CYS A 240 -11.81 16.66 20.12
C CYS A 240 -12.74 17.88 19.96
N THR A 241 -13.59 17.88 18.93
CA THR A 241 -14.53 18.98 18.65
C THR A 241 -15.90 18.73 19.26
N ALA A 242 -16.71 19.81 19.33
CA ALA A 242 -18.14 19.72 19.63
C ALA A 242 -19.00 19.80 18.34
N SER A 243 -18.35 19.82 17.16
CA SER A 243 -19.02 20.01 15.88
C SER A 243 -19.56 18.69 15.34
N LYS A 244 -20.85 18.69 14.97
CA LYS A 244 -21.47 17.55 14.28
C LYS A 244 -20.97 17.41 12.84
N ASP A 245 -20.45 18.48 12.23
CA ASP A 245 -20.01 18.47 10.84
C ASP A 245 -18.71 17.64 10.68
N VAL A 246 -17.88 17.58 11.70
CA VAL A 246 -16.67 16.75 11.67
C VAL A 246 -17.01 15.26 11.60
N ALA A 247 -18.11 14.83 12.22
CA ALA A 247 -18.55 13.44 12.17
C ALA A 247 -18.89 12.96 10.73
N SER A 248 -19.23 13.88 9.81
CA SER A 248 -19.48 13.52 8.41
C SER A 248 -18.22 12.97 7.69
N LEU A 249 -17.04 13.22 8.23
CA LEU A 249 -15.76 12.72 7.67
C LEU A 249 -15.50 11.26 8.02
N TYR A 250 -16.13 10.72 9.07
CA TYR A 250 -15.77 9.43 9.66
C TYR A 250 -15.89 8.27 8.69
N GLN A 251 -17.00 8.19 7.96
CA GLN A 251 -17.21 7.09 7.02
C GLN A 251 -16.06 7.02 6.01
N SER A 252 -15.75 8.15 5.36
CA SER A 252 -14.69 8.20 4.35
C SER A 252 -13.30 7.88 4.94
N LEU A 253 -13.00 8.34 6.16
CA LEU A 253 -11.74 8.05 6.82
C LEU A 253 -11.61 6.55 7.17
N LEU A 254 -12.69 5.94 7.70
CA LEU A 254 -12.73 4.52 8.03
C LEU A 254 -12.58 3.64 6.78
N GLU A 255 -13.25 3.98 5.68
CA GLU A 255 -13.14 3.29 4.39
C GLU A 255 -11.69 3.30 3.84
N HIS A 256 -10.89 4.29 4.24
CA HIS A 256 -9.48 4.41 3.88
C HIS A 256 -8.51 3.97 5.00
N ASN A 257 -8.98 3.15 5.93
CA ASN A 257 -8.18 2.58 7.02
C ASN A 257 -7.54 3.62 7.96
N VAL A 258 -8.20 4.75 8.17
CA VAL A 258 -7.92 5.70 9.24
C VAL A 258 -8.84 5.36 10.41
N SER A 259 -8.29 4.97 11.55
CA SER A 259 -9.06 4.72 12.79
C SER A 259 -9.59 6.03 13.37
N ILE A 260 -10.69 5.98 14.12
CA ILE A 260 -11.28 7.17 14.77
C ILE A 260 -11.41 6.92 16.28
#